data_bd6a8ea78506b07d72fa52df6ce18dea
#
_entry.id   bd6a8ea78506b07d72fa52df6ce18dea
#
_cell.length_a   1.000
_cell.length_b   1.000
_cell.length_c   1.000
_cell.angle_alpha   90.00
_cell.angle_beta   90.00
_cell.angle_gamma   90.00
#
_symmetry.space_group_name_H-M   'P 1'
#
loop_
_entity.id
_entity.type
_entity.pdbx_description
1 polymer ?
#
loop_
_entity_poly.entity_id
_entity_poly.type
_entity_poly.pdbx_seq_one_letter_code
_entity_poly.pdbx_strand_id
1 'polypeptide(L)'
;VGSPTRATRLRALRSSSVLSSSSSTQSLRTNASLTEEATPSQPALFGMRLRDAGAPLPHDLEQSDRPPLLSREQTRHFVVPRIVTRCIESLEKWGIYEEGLYRVPGRSSHAARLRALWESPGTDLAMAEISPADLDVHAVCSVFKMYLRELPAPIVPHEIAAAMDQICAEESNDAVLATRLEPYIQSLPFYEWYLLRDITEHLGVLTEPKNVECTKMTLSNLSLIHI
;
A
#
# COMPACT_ATOMS: atom_id res chain seq x y z
N VAL A 1 3.44 -57.39 21.83
CA VAL A 1 2.15 -58.06 21.83
C VAL A 1 1.12 -56.94 21.56
N GLY A 2 0.46 -56.68 20.50
CA GLY A 2 -0.08 -57.30 19.35
C GLY A 2 -0.86 -56.21 18.59
N SER A 3 -0.62 -56.01 17.33
CA SER A 3 -1.60 -55.48 16.38
C SER A 3 -2.75 -56.47 16.20
N PRO A 4 -3.89 -56.16 15.60
CA PRO A 4 -3.97 -55.92 14.19
C PRO A 4 -5.14 -55.03 13.67
N THR A 5 -4.95 -54.46 12.47
CA THR A 5 -5.77 -54.48 11.24
C THR A 5 -7.29 -54.55 11.31
N ARG A 6 -7.96 -53.60 10.62
CA ARG A 6 -8.90 -54.02 9.56
C ARG A 6 -9.32 -52.85 8.65
N ALA A 7 -9.05 -53.05 7.39
CA ALA A 7 -9.66 -52.37 6.25
C ALA A 7 -11.12 -52.82 6.04
N THR A 8 -11.97 -51.94 5.56
CA THR A 8 -13.19 -52.34 4.85
C THR A 8 -13.46 -51.36 3.69
N ARG A 9 -13.33 -51.95 2.50
CA ARG A 9 -13.86 -51.48 1.21
C ARG A 9 -15.39 -51.61 1.21
N LEU A 10 -16.03 -50.87 0.34
CA LEU A 10 -17.17 -51.16 -0.52
C LEU A 10 -17.87 -49.82 -0.86
N ARG A 11 -18.44 -49.49 -2.00
CA ARG A 11 -18.62 -50.13 -3.31
C ARG A 11 -19.36 -49.08 -4.16
N ALA A 12 -19.00 -48.95 -5.37
CA ALA A 12 -19.68 -48.19 -6.40
C ALA A 12 -21.09 -48.76 -6.70
N LEU A 13 -22.04 -47.88 -7.03
CA LEU A 13 -23.18 -48.26 -7.85
C LEU A 13 -23.41 -47.24 -8.96
N ARG A 14 -23.31 -47.74 -10.17
CA ARG A 14 -23.79 -47.17 -11.43
C ARG A 14 -25.25 -47.56 -11.62
N SER A 15 -26.02 -46.71 -12.28
CA SER A 15 -27.09 -47.02 -13.24
C SER A 15 -27.63 -45.66 -13.76
N SER A 16 -27.44 -45.22 -14.97
CA SER A 16 -27.93 -45.66 -16.30
C SER A 16 -29.40 -45.35 -16.58
N SER A 17 -29.56 -44.42 -17.56
CA SER A 17 -30.55 -44.36 -18.66
C SER A 17 -32.00 -44.05 -18.27
N VAL A 18 -32.79 -43.32 -19.06
CA VAL A 18 -33.13 -43.35 -20.49
C VAL A 18 -33.98 -42.14 -20.87
N LEU A 19 -33.69 -41.52 -21.98
CA LEU A 19 -34.50 -40.99 -23.09
C LEU A 19 -35.99 -40.70 -22.97
N SER A 20 -36.42 -39.56 -23.40
CA SER A 20 -37.30 -39.26 -24.56
C SER A 20 -38.15 -38.03 -24.23
N SER A 21 -38.32 -37.14 -25.01
CA SER A 21 -38.66 -36.69 -26.32
C SER A 21 -39.53 -35.43 -26.27
N SER A 22 -39.11 -34.48 -27.04
CA SER A 22 -39.89 -33.53 -27.85
C SER A 22 -41.24 -32.97 -27.38
N SER A 23 -41.32 -31.67 -27.29
CA SER A 23 -42.25 -30.89 -28.13
C SER A 23 -41.91 -29.40 -28.12
N SER A 24 -41.87 -28.90 -29.32
CA SER A 24 -41.76 -27.50 -29.72
C SER A 24 -42.97 -26.71 -29.26
N THR A 25 -42.73 -25.49 -28.73
CA THR A 25 -43.67 -24.39 -28.96
C THR A 25 -42.89 -23.05 -28.96
N GLN A 26 -43.22 -22.29 -29.92
CA GLN A 26 -42.69 -21.02 -30.42
C GLN A 26 -42.72 -19.87 -29.41
N SER A 27 -41.67 -19.05 -29.56
CA SER A 27 -41.76 -17.61 -29.74
C SER A 27 -42.55 -16.78 -28.73
N LEU A 28 -41.78 -16.00 -27.96
CA LEU A 28 -42.05 -14.56 -27.82
C LEU A 28 -40.75 -13.88 -27.50
N ARG A 29 -40.24 -13.13 -28.51
CA ARG A 29 -39.17 -12.14 -28.34
C ARG A 29 -39.70 -11.01 -27.49
N THR A 30 -39.17 -10.85 -26.30
CA THR A 30 -39.15 -9.55 -25.64
C THR A 30 -37.70 -9.19 -25.42
N ASN A 31 -37.21 -8.31 -26.31
CA ASN A 31 -36.04 -7.54 -26.11
C ASN A 31 -36.29 -6.63 -24.89
N ALA A 32 -35.96 -7.08 -23.71
CA ALA A 32 -35.65 -6.23 -22.59
C ALA A 32 -34.12 -6.04 -22.61
N SER A 33 -33.68 -5.01 -23.32
CA SER A 33 -32.36 -4.40 -23.14
C SER A 33 -32.28 -3.92 -21.71
N LEU A 34 -31.84 -4.78 -20.81
CA LEU A 34 -31.29 -4.35 -19.53
C LEU A 34 -29.97 -3.68 -19.87
N THR A 35 -30.01 -2.39 -20.05
CA THR A 35 -28.83 -1.56 -19.82
C THR A 35 -28.46 -1.81 -18.38
N GLU A 36 -27.47 -2.69 -18.13
CA GLU A 36 -26.67 -2.64 -16.92
C GLU A 36 -26.12 -1.22 -16.88
N GLU A 37 -26.76 -0.37 -16.10
CA GLU A 37 -26.13 0.85 -15.61
C GLU A 37 -24.88 0.37 -14.90
N ALA A 38 -23.73 0.51 -15.60
CA ALA A 38 -22.43 0.34 -15.02
C ALA A 38 -22.37 1.32 -13.85
N THR A 39 -22.55 0.80 -12.64
CA THR A 39 -22.21 1.52 -11.41
C THR A 39 -20.82 2.07 -11.62
N PRO A 40 -20.58 3.38 -11.49
CA PRO A 40 -19.24 3.92 -11.67
C PRO A 40 -18.34 3.17 -10.70
N SER A 41 -17.43 2.35 -11.23
CA SER A 41 -16.43 1.64 -10.45
C SER A 41 -15.69 2.71 -9.66
N GLN A 42 -15.73 2.61 -8.32
CA GLN A 42 -14.93 3.50 -7.49
C GLN A 42 -13.50 3.45 -8.03
N PRO A 43 -12.85 4.61 -8.23
CA PRO A 43 -11.48 4.62 -8.72
C PRO A 43 -10.62 3.76 -7.79
N ALA A 44 -9.83 2.88 -8.38
CA ALA A 44 -8.92 2.02 -7.62
C ALA A 44 -7.98 2.90 -6.78
N LEU A 45 -7.74 2.52 -5.53
CA LEU A 45 -6.85 3.26 -4.62
C LEU A 45 -5.43 3.40 -5.21
N PHE A 46 -4.94 2.33 -5.85
CA PHE A 46 -3.67 2.34 -6.55
C PHE A 46 -3.79 3.12 -7.87
N GLY A 47 -2.88 4.06 -8.10
CA GLY A 47 -2.93 4.98 -9.24
C GLY A 47 -3.82 6.22 -9.02
N MET A 48 -4.43 6.36 -7.84
CA MET A 48 -5.18 7.56 -7.47
C MET A 48 -4.23 8.71 -7.11
N ARG A 49 -4.64 9.95 -7.40
CA ARG A 49 -3.88 11.13 -6.97
C ARG A 49 -3.88 11.23 -5.45
N LEU A 50 -2.79 11.70 -4.86
CA LEU A 50 -2.68 11.86 -3.41
C LEU A 50 -3.82 12.69 -2.82
N ARG A 51 -4.21 13.76 -3.49
CA ARG A 51 -5.33 14.60 -3.09
C ARG A 51 -6.65 13.84 -2.95
N ASP A 52 -6.87 12.88 -3.82
CA ASP A 52 -8.14 12.13 -3.91
C ASP A 52 -8.13 10.87 -3.03
N ALA A 53 -6.94 10.44 -2.59
CA ALA A 53 -6.73 9.24 -1.77
C ALA A 53 -6.82 9.51 -0.25
N GLY A 54 -6.79 10.77 0.16
CA GLY A 54 -6.93 11.21 1.56
C GLY A 54 -8.39 11.44 1.98
N ALA A 55 -8.61 11.71 3.27
CA ALA A 55 -9.89 12.22 3.73
C ALA A 55 -10.08 13.68 3.27
N PRO A 56 -11.34 14.14 3.10
CA PRO A 56 -11.59 15.54 2.78
C PRO A 56 -10.96 16.46 3.82
N LEU A 57 -10.20 17.46 3.35
CA LEU A 57 -9.64 18.47 4.24
C LEU A 57 -10.77 19.31 4.85
N PRO A 58 -10.66 19.68 6.13
CA PRO A 58 -11.50 20.70 6.71
C PRO A 58 -11.42 22.02 5.89
N HIS A 59 -12.54 22.68 5.72
CA HIS A 59 -12.66 23.87 4.85
C HIS A 59 -11.71 25.02 5.21
N ASP A 60 -11.42 25.19 6.49
CA ASP A 60 -10.46 26.16 7.03
C ASP A 60 -9.01 25.87 6.61
N LEU A 61 -8.67 24.60 6.39
CA LEU A 61 -7.35 24.19 5.92
C LEU A 61 -7.23 24.27 4.40
N GLU A 62 -8.32 24.10 3.67
CA GLU A 62 -8.33 24.16 2.20
C GLU A 62 -8.17 25.60 1.67
N GLN A 63 -8.59 26.62 2.42
CA GLN A 63 -8.54 28.03 2.01
C GLN A 63 -7.24 28.74 2.40
N SER A 64 -6.33 28.10 3.08
CA SER A 64 -5.07 28.72 3.50
C SER A 64 -4.05 28.68 2.36
N ASP A 65 -3.57 29.85 1.94
CA ASP A 65 -2.47 29.98 0.96
C ASP A 65 -1.18 29.30 1.45
N ARG A 66 -1.05 29.11 2.75
CA ARG A 66 0.01 28.37 3.39
C ARG A 66 -0.59 27.58 4.55
N PRO A 67 -0.94 26.29 4.33
CA PRO A 67 -1.57 25.52 5.39
C PRO A 67 -0.70 25.54 6.65
N PRO A 68 -1.32 25.68 7.84
CA PRO A 68 -0.60 25.61 9.09
C PRO A 68 0.10 24.27 9.18
N LEU A 69 1.26 24.23 9.84
CA LEU A 69 1.95 22.97 10.10
C LEU A 69 1.01 22.04 10.87
N LEU A 70 0.47 21.06 10.17
CA LEU A 70 -0.38 20.04 10.75
C LEU A 70 0.44 19.14 11.68
N SER A 71 -0.14 18.76 12.81
CA SER A 71 0.43 17.72 13.65
C SER A 71 0.53 16.40 12.87
N ARG A 72 1.39 15.47 13.31
CA ARG A 72 1.52 14.14 12.68
C ARG A 72 0.18 13.40 12.65
N GLU A 73 -0.61 13.51 13.71
CA GLU A 73 -1.94 12.90 13.80
C GLU A 73 -2.91 13.49 12.79
N GLN A 74 -2.99 14.82 12.69
CA GLN A 74 -3.83 15.50 11.71
C GLN A 74 -3.40 15.15 10.27
N THR A 75 -2.11 15.12 10.00
CA THR A 75 -1.56 14.74 8.69
C THR A 75 -1.96 13.32 8.30
N ARG A 76 -1.80 12.37 9.20
CA ARG A 76 -2.17 10.97 8.98
C ARG A 76 -3.67 10.77 8.85
N HIS A 77 -4.45 11.65 9.43
CA HIS A 77 -5.91 11.56 9.31
C HIS A 77 -6.45 12.16 8.02
N PHE A 78 -5.94 13.32 7.59
CA PHE A 78 -6.55 14.10 6.51
C PHE A 78 -5.74 14.11 5.21
N VAL A 79 -4.42 14.03 5.28
CA VAL A 79 -3.54 14.34 4.14
C VAL A 79 -2.87 13.11 3.58
N VAL A 80 -2.24 12.30 4.44
CA VAL A 80 -1.53 11.10 4.00
C VAL A 80 -2.54 9.98 3.77
N PRO A 81 -2.48 9.31 2.60
CA PRO A 81 -3.37 8.20 2.32
C PRO A 81 -3.31 7.10 3.37
N ARG A 82 -4.45 6.56 3.74
CA ARG A 82 -4.57 5.56 4.83
C ARG A 82 -3.70 4.33 4.63
N ILE A 83 -3.52 3.89 3.38
CA ILE A 83 -2.62 2.78 3.06
C ILE A 83 -1.19 3.07 3.52
N VAL A 84 -0.69 4.29 3.30
CA VAL A 84 0.65 4.72 3.72
C VAL A 84 0.74 4.70 5.24
N THR A 85 -0.20 5.37 5.92
CA THR A 85 -0.24 5.43 7.38
C THR A 85 -0.23 4.04 8.00
N ARG A 86 -1.10 3.13 7.52
CA ARG A 86 -1.20 1.77 8.05
C ARG A 86 0.01 0.89 7.76
N CYS A 87 0.59 1.04 6.56
CA CYS A 87 1.85 0.36 6.26
C CYS A 87 2.96 0.83 7.20
N ILE A 88 3.13 2.14 7.38
CA ILE A 88 4.15 2.70 8.29
C ILE A 88 3.93 2.22 9.73
N GLU A 89 2.72 2.31 10.26
CA GLU A 89 2.39 1.84 11.61
C GLU A 89 2.72 0.35 11.80
N SER A 90 2.40 -0.49 10.83
CA SER A 90 2.71 -1.91 10.87
C SER A 90 4.21 -2.18 10.82
N LEU A 91 4.94 -1.45 9.98
CA LEU A 91 6.38 -1.58 9.82
C LEU A 91 7.15 -1.05 11.05
N GLU A 92 6.70 0.04 11.65
CA GLU A 92 7.27 0.56 12.90
C GLU A 92 6.98 -0.35 14.10
N LYS A 93 5.84 -1.03 14.10
CA LYS A 93 5.44 -1.90 15.20
C LYS A 93 6.05 -3.31 15.11
N TRP A 94 6.13 -3.86 13.92
CA TRP A 94 6.49 -5.26 13.71
C TRP A 94 7.73 -5.42 12.83
N GLY A 95 7.91 -4.56 11.82
CA GLY A 95 8.97 -4.65 10.85
C GLY A 95 10.35 -4.33 11.40
N ILE A 96 10.45 -3.51 12.45
CA ILE A 96 11.73 -3.18 13.09
C ILE A 96 12.47 -4.38 13.69
N TYR A 97 11.81 -5.52 13.80
CA TYR A 97 12.42 -6.78 14.29
C TYR A 97 12.81 -7.72 13.15
N GLU A 98 12.51 -7.39 11.88
CA GLU A 98 12.74 -8.27 10.75
C GLU A 98 13.99 -7.87 9.96
N GLU A 99 14.90 -8.83 9.79
CA GLU A 99 16.14 -8.61 9.05
C GLU A 99 15.86 -8.35 7.56
N GLY A 100 16.52 -7.34 7.00
CA GLY A 100 16.41 -7.01 5.58
C GLY A 100 15.10 -6.34 5.20
N LEU A 101 14.43 -5.68 6.16
CA LEU A 101 13.22 -4.91 5.91
C LEU A 101 13.39 -4.00 4.68
N TYR A 102 12.40 -3.93 3.80
CA TYR A 102 12.45 -3.29 2.48
C TYR A 102 13.35 -3.95 1.43
N ARG A 103 14.44 -4.61 1.82
CA ARG A 103 15.38 -5.27 0.89
C ARG A 103 14.88 -6.64 0.46
N VAL A 104 14.41 -7.44 1.42
CA VAL A 104 13.87 -8.77 1.13
C VAL A 104 12.46 -8.63 0.57
N PRO A 105 12.16 -9.23 -0.59
CA PRO A 105 10.81 -9.20 -1.13
C PRO A 105 9.88 -10.08 -0.29
N GLY A 106 8.67 -9.59 -0.03
CA GLY A 106 7.61 -10.39 0.58
C GLY A 106 7.04 -11.41 -0.40
N ARG A 107 6.30 -12.37 0.11
CA ARG A 107 5.59 -13.35 -0.71
C ARG A 107 4.59 -12.65 -1.63
N SER A 108 4.72 -12.89 -2.93
CA SER A 108 3.87 -12.24 -3.94
C SER A 108 2.37 -12.48 -3.73
N SER A 109 1.99 -13.69 -3.28
CA SER A 109 0.61 -14.02 -2.93
C SER A 109 0.07 -13.20 -1.74
N HIS A 110 0.91 -12.91 -0.75
CA HIS A 110 0.54 -12.06 0.39
C HIS A 110 0.43 -10.59 -0.03
N ALA A 111 1.37 -10.11 -0.84
CA ALA A 111 1.29 -8.76 -1.39
C ALA A 111 0.03 -8.55 -2.26
N ALA A 112 -0.30 -9.52 -3.12
CA ALA A 112 -1.51 -9.49 -3.93
C ALA A 112 -2.78 -9.50 -3.06
N ARG A 113 -2.81 -10.32 -2.01
CA ARG A 113 -3.94 -10.36 -1.05
C ARG A 113 -4.08 -9.03 -0.31
N LEU A 114 -2.98 -8.45 0.17
CA LEU A 114 -3.00 -7.14 0.84
C LEU A 114 -3.50 -6.05 -0.11
N ARG A 115 -3.02 -6.03 -1.36
CA ARG A 115 -3.52 -5.11 -2.38
C ARG A 115 -5.04 -5.24 -2.57
N ALA A 116 -5.53 -6.45 -2.77
CA ALA A 116 -6.96 -6.70 -2.95
C ALA A 116 -7.78 -6.26 -1.72
N LEU A 117 -7.27 -6.46 -0.52
CA LEU A 117 -7.89 -5.95 0.71
C LEU A 117 -7.98 -4.43 0.70
N TRP A 118 -6.94 -3.71 0.30
CA TRP A 118 -6.92 -2.25 0.23
C TRP A 118 -7.84 -1.67 -0.85
N GLU A 119 -8.18 -2.42 -1.87
CA GLU A 119 -9.15 -2.04 -2.90
C GLU A 119 -10.60 -2.40 -2.53
N SER A 120 -10.81 -3.07 -1.40
CA SER A 120 -12.13 -3.48 -0.93
C SER A 120 -12.74 -2.46 0.04
N PRO A 121 -14.06 -2.26 0.04
CA PRO A 121 -14.73 -1.40 1.02
C PRO A 121 -14.49 -1.84 2.46
N GLY A 122 -14.24 -0.90 3.36
CA GLY A 122 -14.01 -1.19 4.79
C GLY A 122 -12.60 -1.68 5.14
N THR A 123 -11.66 -1.54 4.24
CA THR A 123 -10.28 -2.04 4.35
C THR A 123 -9.52 -1.58 5.59
N ASP A 124 -9.79 -0.37 6.10
CA ASP A 124 -9.15 0.14 7.32
C ASP A 124 -9.35 -0.81 8.51
N LEU A 125 -10.53 -1.40 8.63
CA LEU A 125 -10.84 -2.38 9.68
C LEU A 125 -10.13 -3.71 9.41
N ALA A 126 -10.11 -4.17 8.16
CA ALA A 126 -9.44 -5.42 7.80
C ALA A 126 -7.93 -5.37 8.09
N MET A 127 -7.27 -4.23 7.85
CA MET A 127 -5.84 -4.07 8.17
C MET A 127 -5.57 -3.95 9.67
N ALA A 128 -6.51 -3.40 10.46
CA ALA A 128 -6.40 -3.36 11.90
C ALA A 128 -6.56 -4.74 12.55
N GLU A 129 -7.29 -5.63 11.92
CA GLU A 129 -7.59 -6.99 12.39
C GLU A 129 -6.56 -8.05 11.94
N ILE A 130 -5.69 -7.72 10.98
CA ILE A 130 -4.63 -8.66 10.53
C ILE A 130 -3.65 -8.89 11.68
N SER A 131 -3.65 -10.12 12.18
CA SER A 131 -2.72 -10.55 13.22
C SER A 131 -1.27 -10.48 12.72
N PRO A 132 -0.31 -10.06 13.57
CA PRO A 132 1.11 -10.13 13.23
C PRO A 132 1.59 -11.53 12.86
N ALA A 133 0.96 -12.57 13.37
CA ALA A 133 1.28 -13.96 13.04
C ALA A 133 0.91 -14.32 11.59
N ASP A 134 -0.08 -13.63 11.02
CA ASP A 134 -0.54 -13.83 9.64
C ASP A 134 0.01 -12.77 8.68
N LEU A 135 0.68 -11.75 9.23
CA LEU A 135 1.21 -10.63 8.47
C LEU A 135 2.64 -10.95 7.99
N ASP A 136 2.81 -11.12 6.69
CA ASP A 136 4.14 -11.07 6.08
C ASP A 136 4.59 -9.61 6.01
N VAL A 137 5.44 -9.20 6.94
CA VAL A 137 5.94 -7.81 7.05
C VAL A 137 6.65 -7.36 5.77
N HIS A 138 7.38 -8.28 5.10
CA HIS A 138 8.00 -7.98 3.81
C HIS A 138 6.95 -7.78 2.71
N ALA A 139 5.78 -8.43 2.81
CA ALA A 139 4.67 -8.16 1.90
C ALA A 139 4.06 -6.77 2.13
N VAL A 140 4.01 -6.29 3.38
CA VAL A 140 3.62 -4.89 3.68
C VAL A 140 4.58 -3.91 3.03
N CYS A 141 5.90 -4.12 3.15
CA CYS A 141 6.91 -3.33 2.41
C CYS A 141 6.68 -3.35 0.90
N SER A 142 6.34 -4.53 0.36
CA SER A 142 6.10 -4.70 -1.08
C SER A 142 4.88 -3.90 -1.55
N VAL A 143 3.79 -3.96 -0.80
CA VAL A 143 2.55 -3.21 -1.09
C VAL A 143 2.77 -1.70 -0.93
N PHE A 144 3.47 -1.28 0.11
CA PHE A 144 3.83 0.12 0.32
C PHE A 144 4.63 0.69 -0.87
N LYS A 145 5.71 -0.01 -1.28
CA LYS A 145 6.48 0.37 -2.46
C LYS A 145 5.65 0.34 -3.75
N MET A 146 4.75 -0.62 -3.89
CA MET A 146 3.85 -0.73 -5.03
C MET A 146 2.92 0.50 -5.11
N TYR A 147 2.33 0.89 -3.99
CA TYR A 147 1.49 2.07 -3.91
C TYR A 147 2.24 3.35 -4.34
N LEU A 148 3.45 3.57 -3.82
CA LEU A 148 4.25 4.74 -4.16
C LEU A 148 4.66 4.76 -5.64
N ARG A 149 4.99 3.61 -6.23
CA ARG A 149 5.34 3.51 -7.66
C ARG A 149 4.15 3.70 -8.61
N GLU A 150 2.95 3.38 -8.16
CA GLU A 150 1.73 3.53 -8.95
C GLU A 150 1.10 4.93 -8.81
N LEU A 151 1.69 5.83 -8.04
CA LEU A 151 1.24 7.23 -8.02
C LEU A 151 1.31 7.84 -9.42
N PRO A 152 0.29 8.61 -9.84
CA PRO A 152 0.24 9.19 -11.19
C PRO A 152 1.29 10.27 -11.44
N ALA A 153 1.87 10.81 -10.38
CA ALA A 153 2.99 11.75 -10.42
C ALA A 153 4.01 11.38 -9.34
N PRO A 154 5.31 11.63 -9.56
CA PRO A 154 6.34 11.39 -8.54
C PRO A 154 6.13 12.32 -7.34
N ILE A 155 6.49 11.84 -6.15
CA ILE A 155 6.41 12.65 -4.91
C ILE A 155 7.27 13.91 -5.02
N VAL A 156 8.48 13.77 -5.57
CA VAL A 156 9.35 14.89 -5.88
C VAL A 156 9.33 15.13 -7.38
N PRO A 157 8.81 16.27 -7.87
CA PRO A 157 8.82 16.59 -9.31
C PRO A 157 10.24 16.50 -9.89
N HIS A 158 10.36 16.02 -11.12
CA HIS A 158 11.65 15.75 -11.76
C HIS A 158 12.60 16.96 -11.76
N GLU A 159 12.06 18.17 -11.95
CA GLU A 159 12.86 19.39 -11.95
C GLU A 159 13.46 19.69 -10.57
N ILE A 160 12.67 19.48 -9.51
CA ILE A 160 13.11 19.64 -8.13
C ILE A 160 14.12 18.55 -7.78
N ALA A 161 13.85 17.30 -8.15
CA ALA A 161 14.77 16.19 -7.92
C ALA A 161 16.13 16.43 -8.56
N ALA A 162 16.17 16.86 -9.82
CA ALA A 162 17.43 17.16 -10.53
C ALA A 162 18.23 18.28 -9.86
N ALA A 163 17.54 19.33 -9.37
CA ALA A 163 18.21 20.41 -8.65
C ALA A 163 18.77 19.93 -7.29
N MET A 164 18.01 19.09 -6.57
CA MET A 164 18.46 18.50 -5.30
C MET A 164 19.64 17.56 -5.52
N ASP A 165 19.63 16.72 -6.56
CA ASP A 165 20.72 15.82 -6.92
C ASP A 165 22.01 16.59 -7.21
N GLN A 166 21.91 17.71 -7.94
CA GLN A 166 23.05 18.58 -8.19
C GLN A 166 23.63 19.13 -6.88
N ILE A 167 22.79 19.64 -5.98
CA ILE A 167 23.21 20.16 -4.66
C ILE A 167 23.91 19.06 -3.85
N CYS A 168 23.34 17.84 -3.84
CA CYS A 168 23.94 16.70 -3.14
C CYS A 168 25.29 16.27 -3.72
N ALA A 169 25.50 16.46 -5.02
CA ALA A 169 26.78 16.16 -5.66
C ALA A 169 27.90 17.22 -5.37
N GLU A 170 27.48 18.46 -5.13
CA GLU A 170 28.39 19.59 -4.89
C GLU A 170 28.79 19.77 -3.42
N GLU A 171 27.89 19.34 -2.50
CA GLU A 171 28.02 19.65 -1.07
C GLU A 171 28.19 18.39 -0.23
N SER A 172 29.18 18.37 0.61
CA SER A 172 29.48 17.24 1.52
C SER A 172 29.20 17.57 2.99
N ASN A 173 28.92 18.84 3.31
CA ASN A 173 28.61 19.25 4.67
C ASN A 173 27.09 19.16 4.91
N ASP A 174 26.67 18.28 5.81
CA ASP A 174 25.25 18.01 6.08
C ASP A 174 24.45 19.26 6.48
N ALA A 175 25.03 20.18 7.26
CA ALA A 175 24.33 21.38 7.71
C ALA A 175 24.13 22.39 6.55
N VAL A 176 25.14 22.53 5.68
CA VAL A 176 25.05 23.36 4.48
C VAL A 176 24.08 22.71 3.48
N LEU A 177 24.19 21.41 3.30
CA LEU A 177 23.31 20.62 2.45
C LEU A 177 21.85 20.80 2.86
N ALA A 178 21.52 20.64 4.14
CA ALA A 178 20.16 20.84 4.66
C ALA A 178 19.65 22.25 4.35
N THR A 179 20.46 23.28 4.56
CA THR A 179 20.08 24.67 4.26
C THR A 179 19.85 24.92 2.77
N ARG A 180 20.66 24.29 1.90
CA ARG A 180 20.51 24.42 0.44
C ARG A 180 19.29 23.64 -0.09
N LEU A 181 18.93 22.52 0.52
CA LEU A 181 17.78 21.67 0.12
C LEU A 181 16.44 22.23 0.62
N GLU A 182 16.44 22.94 1.74
CA GLU A 182 15.21 23.44 2.39
C GLU A 182 14.25 24.18 1.45
N PRO A 183 14.69 25.15 0.60
CA PRO A 183 13.79 25.85 -0.31
C PRO A 183 13.08 24.91 -1.31
N TYR A 184 13.76 23.89 -1.78
CA TYR A 184 13.22 22.91 -2.72
C TYR A 184 12.19 22.00 -2.05
N ILE A 185 12.47 21.56 -0.83
CA ILE A 185 11.52 20.75 -0.03
C ILE A 185 10.29 21.60 0.30
N GLN A 186 10.45 22.88 0.64
CA GLN A 186 9.34 23.78 0.94
C GLN A 186 8.52 24.15 -0.31
N SER A 187 9.07 24.01 -1.51
CA SER A 187 8.35 24.25 -2.77
C SER A 187 7.53 23.07 -3.25
N LEU A 188 7.63 21.93 -2.59
CA LEU A 188 6.82 20.75 -2.95
C LEU A 188 5.32 21.05 -2.79
N PRO A 189 4.48 20.47 -3.66
CA PRO A 189 3.04 20.54 -3.49
C PRO A 189 2.60 20.00 -2.12
N PHE A 190 1.47 20.48 -1.62
CA PHE A 190 1.01 20.25 -0.25
C PHE A 190 0.96 18.76 0.15
N TYR A 191 0.32 17.90 -0.64
CA TYR A 191 0.16 16.48 -0.33
C TYR A 191 1.47 15.72 -0.43
N GLU A 192 2.29 16.05 -1.42
CA GLU A 192 3.61 15.46 -1.66
C GLU A 192 4.58 15.81 -0.53
N TRP A 193 4.53 17.06 -0.04
CA TRP A 193 5.36 17.48 1.09
C TRP A 193 5.06 16.68 2.35
N TYR A 194 3.77 16.51 2.69
CA TYR A 194 3.39 15.74 3.88
C TYR A 194 3.68 14.25 3.74
N LEU A 195 3.47 13.70 2.56
CA LEU A 195 3.82 12.30 2.29
C LEU A 195 5.34 12.08 2.42
N LEU A 196 6.14 12.96 1.82
CA LEU A 196 7.60 12.89 1.93
C LEU A 196 8.07 13.00 3.38
N ARG A 197 7.49 13.93 4.15
CA ARG A 197 7.77 14.07 5.58
C ARG A 197 7.49 12.77 6.34
N ASP A 198 6.33 12.17 6.16
CA ASP A 198 5.93 10.95 6.88
C ASP A 198 6.83 9.75 6.53
N ILE A 199 7.20 9.64 5.25
CA ILE A 199 8.17 8.63 4.78
C ILE A 199 9.55 8.88 5.40
N THR A 200 10.03 10.12 5.40
CA THR A 200 11.35 10.47 5.93
C THR A 200 11.42 10.21 7.43
N GLU A 201 10.39 10.58 8.18
CA GLU A 201 10.28 10.27 9.62
C GLU A 201 10.31 8.76 9.86
N HIS A 202 9.58 7.99 9.08
CA HIS A 202 9.59 6.53 9.15
C HIS A 202 10.98 5.94 8.86
N LEU A 203 11.66 6.40 7.81
CA LEU A 203 13.03 5.97 7.52
C LEU A 203 13.98 6.35 8.64
N GLY A 204 13.77 7.50 9.30
CA GLY A 204 14.50 7.91 10.49
C GLY A 204 14.35 6.91 11.63
N VAL A 205 13.13 6.42 11.89
CA VAL A 205 12.89 5.37 12.89
C VAL A 205 13.64 4.09 12.54
N LEU A 206 13.63 3.66 11.28
CA LEU A 206 14.33 2.45 10.85
C LEU A 206 15.84 2.55 11.00
N THR A 207 16.41 3.75 10.87
CA THR A 207 17.85 3.99 10.98
C THR A 207 18.33 4.28 12.40
N GLU A 208 17.45 4.28 13.40
CA GLU A 208 17.88 4.30 14.81
C GLU A 208 18.77 3.11 15.11
N PRO A 209 19.89 3.29 15.84
CA PRO A 209 20.87 2.23 16.09
C PRO A 209 20.26 0.91 16.59
N LYS A 210 19.30 1.00 17.53
CA LYS A 210 18.60 -0.17 18.08
C LYS A 210 17.82 -0.97 17.03
N ASN A 211 17.25 -0.29 16.03
CA ASN A 211 16.46 -0.92 14.97
C ASN A 211 17.37 -1.47 13.88
N VAL A 212 18.49 -0.79 13.59
CA VAL A 212 19.52 -1.27 12.65
C VAL A 212 20.17 -2.57 13.15
N GLU A 213 20.31 -2.76 14.46
CA GLU A 213 20.83 -4.01 15.02
C GLU A 213 19.95 -5.22 14.65
N CYS A 214 18.65 -5.05 14.58
CA CYS A 214 17.71 -6.11 14.19
C CYS A 214 17.56 -6.20 12.67
N THR A 215 17.21 -5.09 12.04
CA THR A 215 16.86 -5.05 10.62
C THR A 215 18.05 -5.19 9.67
N LYS A 216 19.25 -4.87 10.14
CA LYS A 216 20.48 -4.72 9.32
C LYS A 216 20.33 -3.68 8.21
N MET A 217 19.37 -2.76 8.35
CA MET A 217 19.08 -1.72 7.36
C MET A 217 19.69 -0.40 7.79
N THR A 218 20.92 -0.18 7.36
CA THR A 218 21.60 1.12 7.49
C THR A 218 21.07 2.13 6.49
N LEU A 219 21.37 3.41 6.68
CA LEU A 219 21.04 4.48 5.74
C LEU A 219 21.55 4.16 4.32
N SER A 220 22.77 3.62 4.19
CA SER A 220 23.32 3.19 2.90
C SER A 220 22.52 2.06 2.26
N ASN A 221 22.02 1.10 3.05
CA ASN A 221 21.21 0.03 2.52
C ASN A 221 19.83 0.53 2.07
N LEU A 222 19.24 1.49 2.78
CA LEU A 222 17.97 2.11 2.42
C LEU A 222 18.10 2.97 1.15
N SER A 223 19.21 3.67 0.95
CA SER A 223 19.44 4.49 -0.24
C SER A 223 19.50 3.68 -1.55
N LEU A 224 19.80 2.38 -1.48
CA LEU A 224 19.78 1.46 -2.63
C LEU A 224 18.37 0.96 -2.97
N ILE A 225 17.41 1.22 -2.10
CA ILE A 225 16.00 0.83 -2.31
C ILE A 225 15.32 2.00 -3.03
N HIS A 226 15.21 1.89 -4.35
CA HIS A 226 14.43 2.85 -5.12
C HIS A 226 12.95 2.72 -4.73
N ILE A 227 12.48 3.66 -3.91
CA ILE A 227 11.09 3.83 -3.52
C ILE A 227 10.38 4.71 -4.54
#